data_cdf94171423a042f5a45eb6ff2b3f4db
#
_entry.id   cdf94171423a042f5a45eb6ff2b3f4db
#
_cell.length_a   1.000
_cell.length_b   1.000
_cell.length_c   1.000
_cell.angle_alpha   90.00
_cell.angle_beta   90.00
_cell.angle_gamma   90.00
#
_symmetry.space_group_name_H-M   'P 1'
#
loop_
_entity.id
_entity.type
_entity.pdbx_description
1 polymer ?
#
loop_
_entity_poly.entity_id
_entity_poly.type
_entity_poly.pdbx_seq_one_letter_code
_entity_poly.pdbx_strand_id
1 'polypeptide(L)'
;MDFPKFQELVTNRHGFAQMENPSATGEYFSDSCGDMYTFYLKIGADERIEDISYFTTGCGFGVATCAIVTQLVKGKTVAEAENISPADVESFLGGYPERKKDYPERVLETLRITIANYRKSSVPTSAAESFAKIH
;
A
#
# COMPACT_ATOMS: atom_id res chain seq x y z
N MET A 1 6.73 13.20 -16.75
CA MET A 1 7.25 12.66 -15.48
C MET A 1 8.29 13.59 -14.90
N ASP A 2 8.19 13.82 -13.60
CA ASP A 2 9.19 14.62 -12.87
C ASP A 2 10.38 13.73 -12.56
N PHE A 3 11.42 13.79 -13.37
CA PHE A 3 12.56 12.91 -13.27
C PHE A 3 13.35 13.08 -11.96
N PRO A 4 13.64 14.29 -11.49
CA PRO A 4 14.30 14.47 -10.20
C PRO A 4 13.50 13.88 -9.05
N LYS A 5 12.19 14.04 -9.07
CA LYS A 5 11.32 13.45 -8.05
C LYS A 5 11.38 11.92 -8.09
N PHE A 6 11.35 11.35 -9.28
CA PHE A 6 11.48 9.91 -9.45
C PHE A 6 12.79 9.40 -8.84
N GLN A 7 13.90 10.06 -9.14
CA GLN A 7 15.20 9.67 -8.60
C GLN A 7 15.23 9.74 -7.08
N GLU A 8 14.65 10.79 -6.52
CA GLU A 8 14.58 10.93 -5.06
C GLU A 8 13.80 9.78 -4.43
N LEU A 9 12.64 9.45 -4.99
CA LEU A 9 11.81 8.37 -4.48
C LEU A 9 12.53 7.03 -4.50
N VAL A 10 13.25 6.74 -5.57
CA VAL A 10 13.99 5.48 -5.71
C VAL A 10 15.21 5.46 -4.79
N THR A 11 15.90 6.58 -4.66
CA THR A 11 17.11 6.67 -3.86
C THR A 11 16.81 6.61 -2.37
N ASN A 12 15.84 7.39 -1.92
CA ASN A 12 15.51 7.51 -0.50
C ASN A 12 14.64 6.37 0.00
N ARG A 13 13.86 5.76 -0.89
CA ARG A 13 13.00 4.62 -0.58
C ARG A 13 12.16 4.83 0.68
N HIS A 14 11.50 5.97 0.78
CA HIS A 14 10.66 6.27 1.93
C HIS A 14 9.67 5.13 2.21
N GLY A 15 9.70 4.62 3.44
CA GLY A 15 8.79 3.57 3.86
C GLY A 15 9.20 2.16 3.46
N PHE A 16 10.36 1.98 2.81
CA PHE A 16 10.83 0.65 2.43
C PHE A 16 11.39 -0.06 3.67
N ALA A 17 10.53 -0.80 4.34
CA ALA A 17 10.90 -1.52 5.57
C ALA A 17 9.81 -2.49 5.94
N GLN A 18 10.18 -3.55 6.62
CA GLN A 18 9.21 -4.41 7.29
C GLN A 18 8.79 -3.73 8.58
N MET A 19 7.58 -4.01 9.02
CA MET A 19 7.05 -3.42 10.25
C MET A 19 6.77 -4.54 11.25
N GLU A 20 7.19 -4.34 12.50
CA GLU A 20 6.86 -5.25 13.57
C GLU A 20 5.44 -4.99 14.06
N ASN A 21 4.69 -6.06 14.29
CA ASN A 21 3.33 -5.99 14.82
C ASN A 21 2.42 -5.04 14.04
N PRO A 22 2.33 -5.19 12.71
CA PRO A 22 1.42 -4.33 11.95
C PRO A 22 -0.04 -4.65 12.30
N SER A 23 -0.89 -3.65 12.18
CA SER A 23 -2.33 -3.86 12.30
C SER A 23 -2.87 -4.68 11.14
N ALA A 24 -2.24 -4.56 9.99
CA ALA A 24 -2.60 -5.32 8.81
C ALA A 24 -1.42 -5.41 7.86
N THR A 25 -1.39 -6.48 7.10
CA THR A 25 -0.42 -6.66 6.01
C THR A 25 -1.14 -7.29 4.83
N GLY A 26 -0.66 -7.02 3.62
CA GLY A 26 -1.23 -7.59 2.42
C GLY A 26 -0.18 -7.70 1.34
N GLU A 27 -0.31 -8.71 0.50
CA GLU A 27 0.63 -8.98 -0.57
C GLU A 27 -0.09 -9.09 -1.90
N TYR A 28 0.58 -8.67 -2.96
CA TYR A 28 0.11 -8.84 -4.31
C TYR A 28 1.29 -9.24 -5.18
N PHE A 29 1.12 -10.30 -5.93
CA PHE A 29 2.13 -10.78 -6.87
C PHE A 29 1.67 -10.52 -8.29
N SER A 30 2.49 -9.83 -9.07
CA SER A 30 2.20 -9.54 -10.47
C SER A 30 2.82 -10.62 -11.34
N ASP A 31 1.98 -11.52 -11.86
CA ASP A 31 2.45 -12.61 -12.73
C ASP A 31 3.18 -12.10 -13.96
N SER A 32 2.72 -11.00 -14.52
CA SER A 32 3.26 -10.49 -15.77
C SER A 32 4.69 -9.95 -15.62
N CYS A 33 5.02 -9.43 -14.44
CA CYS A 33 6.34 -8.85 -14.19
C CYS A 33 7.17 -9.65 -13.20
N GLY A 34 6.56 -10.60 -12.49
CA GLY A 34 7.24 -11.34 -11.43
C GLY A 34 7.53 -10.50 -10.20
N ASP A 35 6.87 -9.36 -10.06
CA ASP A 35 7.07 -8.45 -8.94
C ASP A 35 6.12 -8.78 -7.81
N MET A 36 6.61 -8.67 -6.59
CA MET A 36 5.78 -8.79 -5.40
C MET A 36 5.75 -7.47 -4.66
N TYR A 37 4.57 -7.14 -4.13
CA TYR A 37 4.36 -5.94 -3.33
C TYR A 37 3.73 -6.33 -2.01
N THR A 38 4.24 -5.76 -0.93
CA THR A 38 3.68 -5.98 0.41
C THR A 38 3.54 -4.64 1.09
N PHE A 39 2.37 -4.40 1.70
CA PHE A 39 2.18 -3.23 2.57
C PHE A 39 1.96 -3.68 4.00
N TYR A 40 2.44 -2.85 4.92
CA TYR A 40 2.25 -3.00 6.36
C TYR A 40 1.61 -1.73 6.87
N LEU A 41 0.50 -1.86 7.59
CA LEU A 41 -0.21 -0.70 8.13
C LEU A 41 -0.24 -0.76 9.65
N LYS A 42 -0.01 0.40 10.27
CA LYS A 42 -0.27 0.61 11.67
C LYS A 42 -1.49 1.51 11.77
N ILE A 43 -2.56 0.99 12.33
CA ILE A 43 -3.84 1.71 12.36
C ILE A 43 -4.20 1.98 13.81
N GLY A 44 -4.45 3.23 14.11
CA GLY A 44 -4.76 3.69 15.48
C GLY A 44 -6.20 4.13 15.61
N ALA A 45 -6.42 5.06 16.53
CA ALA A 45 -7.74 5.57 16.82
C ALA A 45 -8.42 6.14 15.58
N ASP A 46 -9.73 6.01 15.50
CA ASP A 46 -10.57 6.50 14.41
C ASP A 46 -10.19 5.88 13.06
N GLU A 47 -9.61 4.67 13.10
CA GLU A 47 -9.15 3.97 11.89
C GLU A 47 -8.17 4.80 11.07
N ARG A 48 -7.36 5.60 11.75
CA ARG A 48 -6.36 6.44 11.10
C ARG A 48 -5.07 5.65 10.92
N ILE A 49 -4.51 5.74 9.72
CA ILE A 49 -3.26 5.07 9.39
C ILE A 49 -2.11 5.89 9.97
N GLU A 50 -1.59 5.43 11.10
CA GLU A 50 -0.52 6.12 11.81
C GLU A 50 0.82 5.92 11.16
N ASP A 51 1.03 4.74 10.58
CA ASP A 51 2.25 4.45 9.86
C ASP A 51 1.98 3.43 8.76
N ILE A 52 2.81 3.48 7.74
CA ILE A 52 2.74 2.58 6.60
C ILE A 52 4.15 2.34 6.09
N SER A 53 4.44 1.09 5.79
CA SER A 53 5.71 0.72 5.17
C SER A 53 5.43 -0.33 4.11
N TYR A 54 6.45 -0.64 3.32
CA TYR A 54 6.28 -1.59 2.22
C TYR A 54 7.55 -2.36 1.97
N PHE A 55 7.39 -3.48 1.29
CA PHE A 55 8.47 -4.24 0.70
C PHE A 55 8.10 -4.58 -0.72
N THR A 56 9.05 -4.53 -1.63
CA THR A 56 8.81 -4.93 -3.01
C THR A 56 10.08 -5.50 -3.63
N THR A 57 9.89 -6.47 -4.53
CA THR A 57 10.97 -7.00 -5.36
C THR A 57 10.99 -6.30 -6.72
N GLY A 58 10.12 -5.31 -6.90
CA GLY A 58 9.96 -4.61 -8.17
C GLY A 58 11.11 -3.67 -8.51
N CYS A 59 11.07 -3.18 -9.73
CA CYS A 59 12.07 -2.23 -10.25
C CYS A 59 11.87 -0.84 -9.64
N GLY A 60 12.66 0.13 -10.15
CA GLY A 60 12.58 1.50 -9.67
C GLY A 60 11.19 2.09 -9.70
N PHE A 61 10.38 1.79 -10.71
CA PHE A 61 8.99 2.27 -10.76
C PHE A 61 8.13 1.62 -9.70
N GLY A 62 8.38 0.36 -9.36
CA GLY A 62 7.70 -0.30 -8.26
C GLY A 62 8.01 0.39 -6.93
N VAL A 63 9.29 0.64 -6.67
CA VAL A 63 9.73 1.33 -5.45
C VAL A 63 9.16 2.75 -5.41
N ALA A 64 9.27 3.49 -6.50
CA ALA A 64 8.77 4.87 -6.55
C ALA A 64 7.27 4.91 -6.29
N THR A 65 6.51 4.01 -6.92
CA THR A 65 5.06 3.98 -6.76
C THR A 65 4.67 3.64 -5.32
N CYS A 66 5.34 2.66 -4.70
CA CYS A 66 5.10 2.34 -3.30
C CYS A 66 5.42 3.51 -2.40
N ALA A 67 6.52 4.22 -2.66
CA ALA A 67 6.89 5.40 -1.87
C ALA A 67 5.86 6.52 -2.00
N ILE A 68 5.32 6.72 -3.21
CA ILE A 68 4.26 7.70 -3.43
C ILE A 68 3.02 7.35 -2.62
N VAL A 69 2.57 6.10 -2.73
CA VAL A 69 1.38 5.64 -2.00
C VAL A 69 1.57 5.81 -0.49
N THR A 70 2.76 5.49 0.00
CA THR A 70 3.08 5.68 1.40
C THR A 70 2.88 7.12 1.84
N GLN A 71 3.36 8.07 1.05
CA GLN A 71 3.22 9.49 1.37
C GLN A 71 1.78 9.97 1.26
N LEU A 72 1.03 9.46 0.30
CA LEU A 72 -0.37 9.85 0.12
C LEU A 72 -1.27 9.29 1.23
N VAL A 73 -0.93 8.15 1.77
CA VAL A 73 -1.79 7.41 2.69
C VAL A 73 -1.54 7.74 4.15
N LYS A 74 -0.29 8.01 4.52
CA LYS A 74 0.06 8.23 5.93
C LYS A 74 -0.74 9.39 6.50
N GLY A 75 -1.37 9.15 7.63
CA GLY A 75 -2.20 10.16 8.30
C GLY A 75 -3.65 10.19 7.85
N LYS A 76 -4.01 9.43 6.82
CA LYS A 76 -5.40 9.33 6.37
C LYS A 76 -6.11 8.21 7.10
N THR A 77 -7.44 8.28 7.09
CA THR A 77 -8.22 7.14 7.58
C THR A 77 -8.22 6.03 6.54
N VAL A 78 -8.57 4.83 6.97
CA VAL A 78 -8.69 3.68 6.08
C VAL A 78 -9.65 3.99 4.93
N ALA A 79 -10.79 4.62 5.24
CA ALA A 79 -11.78 4.98 4.22
C ALA A 79 -11.22 5.97 3.20
N GLU A 80 -10.47 6.97 3.67
CA GLU A 80 -9.85 7.93 2.77
C GLU A 80 -8.80 7.28 1.89
N ALA A 81 -8.02 6.36 2.46
CA ALA A 81 -6.98 5.66 1.72
C ALA A 81 -7.55 4.83 0.57
N GLU A 82 -8.73 4.25 0.77
CA GLU A 82 -9.38 3.46 -0.28
C GLU A 82 -9.79 4.28 -1.49
N ASN A 83 -9.93 5.58 -1.33
CA ASN A 83 -10.37 6.47 -2.40
C ASN A 83 -9.22 7.04 -3.23
N ILE A 84 -7.98 6.71 -2.89
CA ILE A 84 -6.85 7.13 -3.69
C ILE A 84 -6.88 6.41 -5.02
N SER A 85 -6.81 7.18 -6.10
CA SER A 85 -6.91 6.66 -7.45
C SER A 85 -5.55 6.58 -8.13
N PRO A 86 -5.43 5.79 -9.21
CA PRO A 86 -4.20 5.82 -10.02
C PRO A 86 -3.85 7.22 -10.50
N ALA A 87 -4.85 8.05 -10.80
CA ALA A 87 -4.63 9.44 -11.22
C ALA A 87 -3.92 10.25 -10.13
N ASP A 88 -4.26 10.02 -8.87
CA ASP A 88 -3.61 10.70 -7.76
C ASP A 88 -2.12 10.36 -7.71
N VAL A 89 -1.80 9.09 -7.91
CA VAL A 89 -0.41 8.63 -7.92
C VAL A 89 0.34 9.21 -9.12
N GLU A 90 -0.28 9.17 -10.30
CA GLU A 90 0.32 9.71 -11.50
C GLU A 90 0.58 11.21 -11.38
N SER A 91 -0.36 11.96 -10.79
CA SER A 91 -0.21 13.39 -10.58
C SER A 91 0.97 13.70 -9.66
N PHE A 92 1.17 12.88 -8.65
CA PHE A 92 2.28 13.07 -7.72
C PHE A 92 3.62 13.03 -8.44
N LEU A 93 3.76 12.12 -9.40
CA LEU A 93 5.01 11.96 -10.15
C LEU A 93 5.08 12.84 -11.40
N GLY A 94 3.99 13.50 -11.76
CA GLY A 94 3.94 14.29 -12.99
C GLY A 94 3.77 13.44 -14.24
N GLY A 95 3.19 12.26 -14.10
CA GLY A 95 2.94 11.33 -15.18
C GLY A 95 3.87 10.13 -15.17
N TYR A 96 3.45 9.08 -15.82
CA TYR A 96 4.23 7.84 -15.97
C TYR A 96 4.51 7.59 -17.45
N PRO A 97 5.68 6.99 -17.77
CA PRO A 97 5.91 6.52 -19.15
C PRO A 97 4.86 5.51 -19.56
N GLU A 98 4.54 5.46 -20.84
CA GLU A 98 3.47 4.62 -21.36
C GLU A 98 3.60 3.16 -20.91
N ARG A 99 4.81 2.62 -20.91
CA ARG A 99 5.05 1.23 -20.52
C ARG A 99 4.93 0.99 -19.02
N LYS A 100 4.83 2.05 -18.24
CA LYS A 100 4.84 1.96 -16.77
C LYS A 100 3.51 2.42 -16.15
N LYS A 101 2.50 2.65 -16.96
CA LYS A 101 1.21 3.16 -16.48
C LYS A 101 0.42 2.19 -15.61
N ASP A 102 0.79 0.92 -15.62
CA ASP A 102 0.11 -0.09 -14.79
C ASP A 102 0.58 -0.09 -13.34
N TYR A 103 1.71 0.53 -13.06
CA TYR A 103 2.27 0.48 -11.71
C TYR A 103 1.37 1.09 -10.64
N PRO A 104 0.76 2.26 -10.85
CA PRO A 104 -0.14 2.80 -9.85
C PRO A 104 -1.27 1.84 -9.49
N GLU A 105 -1.89 1.20 -10.48
CA GLU A 105 -2.98 0.27 -10.23
C GLU A 105 -2.54 -0.95 -9.45
N ARG A 106 -1.39 -1.51 -9.78
CA ARG A 106 -0.85 -2.68 -9.08
C ARG A 106 -0.59 -2.39 -7.61
N VAL A 107 0.03 -1.25 -7.33
CA VAL A 107 0.37 -0.88 -5.97
C VAL A 107 -0.87 -0.54 -5.17
N LEU A 108 -1.83 0.16 -5.79
CA LEU A 108 -3.10 0.46 -5.12
C LEU A 108 -3.91 -0.81 -4.86
N GLU A 109 -3.83 -1.80 -5.75
CA GLU A 109 -4.46 -3.09 -5.49
C GLU A 109 -3.87 -3.76 -4.25
N THR A 110 -2.55 -3.66 -4.09
CA THR A 110 -1.90 -4.18 -2.88
C THR A 110 -2.42 -3.48 -1.64
N LEU A 111 -2.61 -2.17 -1.71
CA LEU A 111 -3.16 -1.40 -0.60
C LEU A 111 -4.59 -1.84 -0.29
N ARG A 112 -5.41 -2.05 -1.31
CA ARG A 112 -6.79 -2.53 -1.12
C ARG A 112 -6.83 -3.88 -0.44
N ILE A 113 -5.94 -4.78 -0.84
CA ILE A 113 -5.82 -6.10 -0.21
C ILE A 113 -5.46 -5.95 1.27
N THR A 114 -4.52 -5.07 1.57
CA THR A 114 -4.09 -4.82 2.94
C THR A 114 -5.23 -4.28 3.78
N ILE A 115 -5.99 -3.33 3.25
CA ILE A 115 -7.14 -2.75 3.93
C ILE A 115 -8.24 -3.80 4.13
N ALA A 116 -8.47 -4.65 3.12
CA ALA A 116 -9.44 -5.73 3.24
C ALA A 116 -9.03 -6.69 4.35
N ASN A 117 -7.75 -7.00 4.46
CA ASN A 117 -7.24 -7.84 5.53
C ASN A 117 -7.43 -7.20 6.90
N TYR A 118 -7.24 -5.89 7.00
CA TYR A 118 -7.50 -5.16 8.23
C TYR A 118 -8.96 -5.29 8.63
N ARG A 119 -9.87 -5.10 7.68
CA ARG A 119 -11.30 -5.18 7.96
C ARG A 119 -11.74 -6.56 8.38
N LYS A 120 -11.14 -7.59 7.84
CA LYS A 120 -11.41 -8.96 8.27
C LYS A 120 -10.98 -9.20 9.71
N SER A 121 -9.80 -8.70 10.09
CA SER A 121 -9.31 -8.88 11.45
C SER A 121 -10.02 -7.99 12.45
N SER A 122 -10.69 -6.92 12.00
CA SER A 122 -11.47 -6.04 12.87
C SER A 122 -12.96 -6.41 12.96
N VAL A 123 -13.34 -7.56 12.38
CA VAL A 123 -14.71 -8.08 12.52
C VAL A 123 -15.03 -8.20 14.02
N PRO A 124 -16.24 -7.83 14.43
CA PRO A 124 -16.60 -7.87 15.86
C PRO A 124 -16.26 -9.19 16.51
N THR A 125 -15.69 -9.11 17.69
CA THR A 125 -15.21 -10.27 18.43
C THR A 125 -16.28 -11.35 18.59
N SER A 126 -17.51 -10.95 18.80
CA SER A 126 -18.61 -11.91 18.97
C SER A 126 -18.78 -12.79 17.73
N ALA A 127 -18.70 -12.21 16.54
CA ALA A 127 -18.81 -12.97 15.31
C ALA A 127 -17.57 -13.84 15.11
N ALA A 128 -16.38 -13.27 15.35
CA ALA A 128 -15.13 -14.00 15.21
C ALA A 128 -15.07 -15.15 16.19
N GLU A 129 -15.50 -14.94 17.41
CA GLU A 129 -15.53 -15.98 18.44
C GLU A 129 -16.49 -17.10 18.09
N SER A 130 -17.61 -16.77 17.48
CA SER A 130 -18.54 -17.79 17.03
C SER A 130 -17.87 -18.74 16.05
N PHE A 131 -17.12 -18.20 15.11
CA PHE A 131 -16.34 -19.02 14.19
C PHE A 131 -15.26 -19.80 14.93
N ALA A 132 -14.53 -19.14 15.80
CA ALA A 132 -13.44 -19.78 16.52
C ALA A 132 -13.93 -20.94 17.38
N LYS A 133 -15.09 -20.82 17.98
CA LYS A 133 -15.64 -21.87 18.81
C LYS A 133 -16.16 -23.04 18.02
N ILE A 134 -16.50 -22.82 16.77
CA ILE A 134 -16.93 -23.89 15.89
C ILE A 134 -15.73 -24.67 15.39
N HIS A 135 -14.62 -24.01 15.30
CA HIS A 135 -13.38 -24.59 14.85
C HIS A 135 -12.67 -25.30 15.99
#